data_7be60d324fad005422f2df2cab5488f9
#
_entry.id   7be60d324fad005422f2df2cab5488f9
#
_cell.length_a   1.000
_cell.length_b   1.000
_cell.length_c   1.000
_cell.angle_alpha   90.00
_cell.angle_beta   90.00
_cell.angle_gamma   90.00
#
_symmetry.space_group_name_H-M   'P 1'
#
loop_
_entity.id
_entity.type
_entity.pdbx_description
1 polymer ?
#
loop_
_entity_poly.entity_id
_entity_poly.type
_entity_poly.pdbx_seq_one_letter_code
_entity_poly.pdbx_strand_id
1 'polypeptide(L)'
;MNWRWVDMSREPRRDQFAYFQTLANPYVGVTVQTDVTELAAWCRETGTSFFLAVLYAAVRAANGVPELRRRIRGDQVVEYDCCPSSHTVALPDGTYCYCRLEANRPFEEFLPYAAAEQARVKEAPSLEDGEDGESLFFISCVPWLSYTALAQPTPTPADSNPRITWGRWHQQEIGRASCRERV
;
A
#
# COMPACT_ATOMS: atom_id res chain seq x y z
N MET A 1 4.57 -11.84 -14.11
CA MET A 1 3.29 -11.68 -13.39
C MET A 1 2.16 -11.68 -14.40
N ASN A 2 1.02 -12.36 -14.14
CA ASN A 2 -0.09 -12.44 -15.09
C ASN A 2 -0.98 -11.20 -14.97
N TRP A 3 -1.50 -10.75 -16.09
CA TRP A 3 -2.44 -9.65 -16.20
C TRP A 3 -3.34 -9.82 -17.43
N ARG A 4 -4.44 -9.09 -17.49
CA ARG A 4 -5.37 -9.06 -18.62
C ARG A 4 -5.77 -7.63 -18.95
N TRP A 5 -6.15 -7.39 -20.21
CA TRP A 5 -6.77 -6.13 -20.60
C TRP A 5 -8.16 -6.00 -19.98
N VAL A 6 -8.49 -4.81 -19.51
CA VAL A 6 -9.85 -4.46 -19.08
C VAL A 6 -10.62 -3.96 -20.31
N ASP A 7 -11.79 -4.53 -20.54
CA ASP A 7 -12.68 -4.04 -21.61
C ASP A 7 -13.33 -2.71 -21.19
N MET A 8 -12.71 -1.60 -21.55
CA MET A 8 -13.17 -0.26 -21.23
C MET A 8 -14.52 0.10 -21.90
N SER A 9 -14.96 -0.64 -22.93
CA SER A 9 -16.28 -0.40 -23.51
C SER A 9 -17.43 -0.79 -22.59
N ARG A 10 -17.17 -1.67 -21.64
CA ARG A 10 -18.09 -2.14 -20.61
C ARG A 10 -17.93 -1.45 -19.26
N GLU A 11 -16.94 -0.58 -19.11
CA GLU A 11 -16.68 0.12 -17.86
C GLU A 11 -17.67 1.29 -17.68
N PRO A 12 -18.56 1.24 -16.67
CA PRO A 12 -19.56 2.29 -16.48
C PRO A 12 -19.00 3.69 -16.26
N ARG A 13 -17.76 3.77 -15.72
CA ARG A 13 -17.06 5.02 -15.42
C ARG A 13 -16.02 5.42 -16.46
N ARG A 14 -16.15 4.92 -17.69
CA ARG A 14 -15.20 5.20 -18.77
C ARG A 14 -15.04 6.70 -19.05
N ASP A 15 -16.14 7.46 -19.07
CA ASP A 15 -16.11 8.88 -19.39
C ASP A 15 -15.48 9.70 -18.26
N GLN A 16 -15.72 9.31 -16.99
CA GLN A 16 -15.04 9.89 -15.82
C GLN A 16 -13.54 9.56 -15.84
N PHE A 17 -13.18 8.32 -16.19
CA PHE A 17 -11.78 7.93 -16.35
C PHE A 17 -11.08 8.81 -17.39
N ALA A 18 -11.67 8.99 -18.58
CA ALA A 18 -11.13 9.85 -19.61
C ALA A 18 -10.98 11.33 -19.14
N TYR A 19 -11.97 11.83 -18.39
CA TYR A 19 -11.89 13.16 -17.80
C TYR A 19 -10.73 13.28 -16.79
N PHE A 20 -10.59 12.34 -15.86
CA PHE A 20 -9.54 12.39 -14.84
C PHE A 20 -8.14 12.31 -15.45
N GLN A 21 -7.96 11.62 -16.58
CA GLN A 21 -6.69 11.61 -17.31
C GLN A 21 -6.24 12.99 -17.83
N THR A 22 -7.16 13.95 -17.98
CA THR A 22 -6.82 15.32 -18.40
C THR A 22 -6.33 16.21 -17.27
N LEU A 23 -6.46 15.77 -16.02
CA LEU A 23 -6.09 16.55 -14.85
C LEU A 23 -4.57 16.53 -14.62
N ALA A 24 -4.01 17.65 -14.19
CA ALA A 24 -2.60 17.75 -13.83
C ALA A 24 -2.23 16.87 -12.62
N ASN A 25 -3.20 16.64 -11.71
CA ASN A 25 -3.05 15.76 -10.56
C ASN A 25 -4.29 14.85 -10.45
N PRO A 26 -4.29 13.68 -11.09
CA PRO A 26 -5.44 12.76 -11.11
C PRO A 26 -5.54 11.86 -9.88
N TYR A 27 -4.80 12.12 -8.82
CA TYR A 27 -4.79 11.29 -7.61
C TYR A 27 -5.91 11.67 -6.65
N VAL A 28 -6.51 10.67 -6.02
CA VAL A 28 -7.43 10.82 -4.90
C VAL A 28 -6.87 10.07 -3.71
N GLY A 29 -6.78 10.75 -2.57
CA GLY A 29 -6.36 10.17 -1.29
C GLY A 29 -7.49 10.15 -0.28
N VAL A 30 -7.59 9.07 0.48
CA VAL A 30 -8.53 8.92 1.60
C VAL A 30 -7.76 8.48 2.84
N THR A 31 -8.00 9.14 3.96
CA THR A 31 -7.46 8.73 5.26
C THR A 31 -8.60 8.21 6.12
N VAL A 32 -8.44 7.01 6.66
CA VAL A 32 -9.40 6.37 7.57
C VAL A 32 -8.72 6.00 8.87
N GLN A 33 -9.47 6.02 9.97
CA GLN A 33 -9.02 5.49 11.25
C GLN A 33 -9.40 4.01 11.32
N THR A 34 -8.46 3.19 11.79
CA THR A 34 -8.67 1.75 11.96
C THR A 34 -8.28 1.37 13.38
N ASP A 35 -9.17 0.64 14.07
CA ASP A 35 -8.83 0.06 15.37
C ASP A 35 -7.82 -1.07 15.20
N VAL A 36 -6.69 -0.94 15.86
CA VAL A 36 -5.59 -1.91 15.84
C VAL A 36 -5.28 -2.45 17.23
N THR A 37 -6.19 -2.26 18.19
CA THR A 37 -5.98 -2.62 19.61
C THR A 37 -5.61 -4.10 19.75
N GLU A 38 -6.40 -5.00 19.19
CA GLU A 38 -6.16 -6.44 19.27
C GLU A 38 -4.88 -6.84 18.51
N LEU A 39 -4.67 -6.28 17.32
CA LEU A 39 -3.46 -6.53 16.53
C LEU A 39 -2.20 -6.08 17.26
N ALA A 40 -2.22 -4.89 17.87
CA ALA A 40 -1.09 -4.37 18.62
C ALA A 40 -0.79 -5.19 19.88
N ALA A 41 -1.83 -5.67 20.58
CA ALA A 41 -1.68 -6.57 21.72
C ALA A 41 -1.06 -7.91 21.29
N TRP A 42 -1.63 -8.54 20.28
CA TRP A 42 -1.13 -9.81 19.74
C TRP A 42 0.32 -9.71 19.24
N CYS A 43 0.67 -8.65 18.51
CA CYS A 43 2.05 -8.43 18.05
C CYS A 43 3.04 -8.35 19.22
N ARG A 44 2.63 -7.69 20.33
CA ARG A 44 3.46 -7.56 21.53
C ARG A 44 3.64 -8.91 22.24
N GLU A 45 2.57 -9.68 22.38
CA GLU A 45 2.56 -10.99 23.04
C GLU A 45 3.38 -12.03 22.28
N THR A 46 3.33 -12.00 20.95
CA THR A 46 4.02 -12.98 20.09
C THR A 46 5.42 -12.53 19.64
N GLY A 47 5.81 -11.27 19.90
CA GLY A 47 7.05 -10.69 19.36
C GLY A 47 7.01 -10.44 17.86
N THR A 48 5.81 -10.46 17.25
CA THR A 48 5.63 -10.24 15.82
C THR A 48 5.79 -8.76 15.45
N SER A 49 6.46 -8.47 14.34
CA SER A 49 6.57 -7.12 13.81
C SER A 49 5.20 -6.54 13.47
N PHE A 50 4.78 -5.48 14.16
CA PHE A 50 3.54 -4.76 13.88
C PHE A 50 3.52 -4.23 12.43
N PHE A 51 4.65 -3.70 11.94
CA PHE A 51 4.78 -3.24 10.57
C PHE A 51 4.47 -4.36 9.55
N LEU A 52 5.07 -5.55 9.71
CA LEU A 52 4.85 -6.66 8.79
C LEU A 52 3.43 -7.21 8.86
N ALA A 53 2.82 -7.21 10.06
CA ALA A 53 1.43 -7.63 10.23
C ALA A 53 0.46 -6.67 9.52
N VAL A 54 0.63 -5.37 9.69
CA VAL A 54 -0.17 -4.35 8.99
C VAL A 54 0.06 -4.39 7.48
N LEU A 55 1.32 -4.51 7.04
CA LEU A 55 1.65 -4.62 5.62
C LEU A 55 0.96 -5.83 4.98
N TYR A 56 1.05 -6.99 5.61
CA TYR A 56 0.38 -8.20 5.13
C TYR A 56 -1.12 -7.99 4.97
N ALA A 57 -1.78 -7.48 6.03
CA ALA A 57 -3.22 -7.24 6.01
C ALA A 57 -3.63 -6.25 4.92
N ALA A 58 -2.90 -5.11 4.81
CA ALA A 58 -3.18 -4.07 3.83
C ALA A 58 -3.00 -4.57 2.39
N VAL A 59 -1.91 -5.28 2.10
CA VAL A 59 -1.65 -5.83 0.75
C VAL A 59 -2.65 -6.92 0.38
N ARG A 60 -3.03 -7.78 1.33
CA ARG A 60 -4.08 -8.79 1.12
C ARG A 60 -5.43 -8.15 0.84
N ALA A 61 -5.81 -7.14 1.63
CA ALA A 61 -7.06 -6.40 1.43
C ALA A 61 -7.08 -5.67 0.07
N ALA A 62 -5.99 -4.99 -0.29
CA ALA A 62 -5.87 -4.31 -1.58
C ALA A 62 -5.95 -5.29 -2.76
N ASN A 63 -5.33 -6.47 -2.66
CA ASN A 63 -5.45 -7.52 -3.68
C ASN A 63 -6.87 -8.11 -3.77
N GLY A 64 -7.67 -8.00 -2.71
CA GLY A 64 -9.09 -8.39 -2.72
C GLY A 64 -9.99 -7.45 -3.53
N VAL A 65 -9.51 -6.26 -3.89
CA VAL A 65 -10.26 -5.24 -4.64
C VAL A 65 -9.72 -5.18 -6.07
N PRO A 66 -10.45 -5.65 -7.09
CA PRO A 66 -9.96 -5.70 -8.48
C PRO A 66 -9.47 -4.35 -9.00
N GLU A 67 -10.17 -3.25 -8.67
CA GLU A 67 -9.83 -1.90 -9.11
C GLU A 67 -8.45 -1.45 -8.60
N LEU A 68 -8.04 -1.87 -7.41
CA LEU A 68 -6.71 -1.56 -6.86
C LEU A 68 -5.59 -2.36 -7.56
N ARG A 69 -5.92 -3.41 -8.30
CA ARG A 69 -4.97 -4.18 -9.11
C ARG A 69 -4.89 -3.71 -10.56
N ARG A 70 -5.66 -2.68 -10.93
CA ARG A 70 -5.64 -2.09 -12.27
C ARG A 70 -4.52 -1.07 -12.42
N ARG A 71 -3.95 -1.03 -13.62
CA ARG A 71 -2.91 -0.05 -14.01
C ARG A 71 -3.21 0.52 -15.38
N ILE A 72 -2.82 1.77 -15.56
CA ILE A 72 -2.99 2.50 -16.82
C ILE A 72 -1.74 2.27 -17.69
N ARG A 73 -1.94 1.77 -18.91
CA ARG A 73 -0.91 1.61 -19.94
C ARG A 73 -1.31 2.38 -21.20
N GLY A 74 -0.79 3.61 -21.33
CA GLY A 74 -1.22 4.52 -22.38
C GLY A 74 -2.70 4.89 -22.23
N ASP A 75 -3.52 4.54 -23.19
CA ASP A 75 -4.96 4.76 -23.23
C ASP A 75 -5.80 3.55 -22.76
N GLN A 76 -5.14 2.50 -22.32
CA GLN A 76 -5.76 1.24 -21.90
C GLN A 76 -5.54 0.96 -20.42
N VAL A 77 -6.29 0.01 -19.89
CA VAL A 77 -6.18 -0.45 -18.51
C VAL A 77 -5.90 -1.95 -18.49
N VAL A 78 -4.91 -2.35 -17.68
CA VAL A 78 -4.64 -3.76 -17.38
C VAL A 78 -5.06 -4.07 -15.95
N GLU A 79 -5.47 -5.31 -15.68
CA GLU A 79 -5.76 -5.84 -14.35
C GLU A 79 -4.82 -7.00 -14.06
N TYR A 80 -4.04 -6.88 -12.99
CA TYR A 80 -3.15 -7.93 -12.52
C TYR A 80 -3.91 -8.98 -11.69
N ASP A 81 -3.50 -10.25 -11.77
CA ASP A 81 -4.06 -11.31 -10.92
C ASP A 81 -3.71 -11.10 -9.45
N CYS A 82 -2.49 -10.61 -9.19
CA CYS A 82 -1.99 -10.28 -7.86
C CYS A 82 -0.91 -9.21 -7.97
N CYS A 83 -0.88 -8.27 -7.04
CA CYS A 83 0.11 -7.21 -6.96
C CYS A 83 0.98 -7.39 -5.70
N PRO A 84 2.32 -7.46 -5.83
CA PRO A 84 3.21 -7.39 -4.68
C PRO A 84 3.30 -5.97 -4.15
N SER A 85 4.00 -5.80 -3.04
CA SER A 85 4.28 -4.49 -2.47
C SER A 85 5.75 -4.14 -2.57
N SER A 86 6.07 -2.85 -2.62
CA SER A 86 7.40 -2.30 -2.34
C SER A 86 7.31 -1.33 -1.17
N HIS A 87 8.26 -1.42 -0.23
CA HIS A 87 8.33 -0.53 0.92
C HIS A 87 9.77 -0.12 1.22
N THR A 88 9.92 0.99 1.93
CA THR A 88 11.22 1.51 2.36
C THR A 88 11.73 0.77 3.60
N VAL A 89 13.00 0.37 3.57
CA VAL A 89 13.74 -0.21 4.69
C VAL A 89 14.86 0.74 5.07
N ALA A 90 14.84 1.23 6.32
CA ALA A 90 15.86 2.15 6.81
C ALA A 90 17.24 1.47 6.93
N LEU A 91 18.28 2.21 6.59
CA LEU A 91 19.68 1.81 6.68
C LEU A 91 20.39 2.53 7.84
N PRO A 92 21.52 1.98 8.36
CA PRO A 92 22.23 2.56 9.50
C PRO A 92 22.79 3.96 9.27
N ASP A 93 23.04 4.33 8.02
CA ASP A 93 23.56 5.64 7.62
C ASP A 93 22.49 6.74 7.50
N GLY A 94 21.23 6.43 7.86
CA GLY A 94 20.10 7.35 7.77
C GLY A 94 19.43 7.40 6.39
N THR A 95 19.89 6.59 5.43
CA THR A 95 19.25 6.41 4.13
C THR A 95 18.27 5.24 4.16
N TYR A 96 17.74 4.83 3.01
CA TYR A 96 16.84 3.68 2.89
C TYR A 96 17.06 2.96 1.57
N CYS A 97 16.59 1.73 1.50
CA CYS A 97 16.46 0.95 0.27
C CYS A 97 15.03 0.44 0.10
N TYR A 98 14.71 -0.06 -1.09
CA TYR A 98 13.43 -0.68 -1.35
C TYR A 98 13.46 -2.17 -1.06
N CYS A 99 12.34 -2.67 -0.54
CA CYS A 99 12.12 -4.10 -0.31
C CYS A 99 10.78 -4.51 -0.91
N ARG A 100 10.84 -5.43 -1.87
CA ARG A 100 9.67 -6.02 -2.50
C ARG A 100 9.21 -7.23 -1.71
N LEU A 101 7.90 -7.32 -1.44
CA LEU A 101 7.30 -8.46 -0.74
C LEU A 101 6.05 -8.95 -1.46
N GLU A 102 5.88 -10.27 -1.47
CA GLU A 102 4.70 -10.96 -1.98
C GLU A 102 3.87 -11.50 -0.81
N ALA A 103 2.65 -10.95 -0.64
CA ALA A 103 1.74 -11.33 0.44
C ALA A 103 0.70 -12.39 0.03
N ASN A 104 0.86 -13.06 -1.10
CA ASN A 104 -0.05 -14.10 -1.60
C ASN A 104 0.25 -15.50 -1.02
N ARG A 105 0.77 -15.56 0.19
CA ARG A 105 1.11 -16.78 0.94
C ARG A 105 0.43 -16.76 2.32
N PRO A 106 0.33 -17.90 3.03
CA PRO A 106 -0.14 -17.94 4.42
C PRO A 106 0.68 -17.02 5.32
N PHE A 107 0.05 -16.47 6.37
CA PHE A 107 0.70 -15.51 7.24
C PHE A 107 1.94 -16.06 7.95
N GLU A 108 1.87 -17.33 8.38
CA GLU A 108 2.98 -18.03 9.04
C GLU A 108 4.21 -18.18 8.14
N GLU A 109 4.00 -18.29 6.83
CA GLU A 109 5.08 -18.35 5.83
C GLU A 109 5.56 -16.96 5.43
N PHE A 110 4.66 -15.96 5.49
CA PHE A 110 4.97 -14.59 5.12
C PHE A 110 5.97 -13.95 6.08
N LEU A 111 5.82 -14.13 7.38
CA LEU A 111 6.67 -13.46 8.37
C LEU A 111 8.16 -13.81 8.22
N PRO A 112 8.57 -15.09 8.21
CA PRO A 112 9.98 -15.44 8.03
C PRO A 112 10.52 -15.04 6.66
N TYR A 113 9.71 -15.16 5.61
CA TYR A 113 10.05 -14.70 4.28
C TYR A 113 10.32 -13.18 4.25
N ALA A 114 9.40 -12.38 4.80
CA ALA A 114 9.53 -10.92 4.80
C ALA A 114 10.74 -10.45 5.62
N ALA A 115 11.02 -11.09 6.77
CA ALA A 115 12.18 -10.80 7.58
C ALA A 115 13.48 -11.11 6.83
N ALA A 116 13.54 -12.25 6.13
CA ALA A 116 14.70 -12.64 5.31
C ALA A 116 14.93 -11.65 4.15
N GLU A 117 13.87 -11.24 3.45
CA GLU A 117 13.97 -10.27 2.36
C GLU A 117 14.43 -8.89 2.86
N GLN A 118 13.91 -8.42 4.01
CA GLN A 118 14.39 -7.17 4.62
C GLN A 118 15.87 -7.25 5.04
N ALA A 119 16.35 -8.40 5.49
CA ALA A 119 17.76 -8.59 5.79
C ALA A 119 18.60 -8.58 4.50
N ARG A 120 18.17 -9.30 3.48
CA ARG A 120 18.85 -9.38 2.18
C ARG A 120 19.04 -8.02 1.51
N VAL A 121 17.99 -7.17 1.49
CA VAL A 121 18.09 -5.85 0.85
C VAL A 121 18.99 -4.88 1.61
N LYS A 122 19.23 -5.09 2.90
CA LYS A 122 20.19 -4.31 3.68
C LYS A 122 21.64 -4.66 3.35
N GLU A 123 21.91 -5.90 2.92
CA GLU A 123 23.25 -6.33 2.49
C GLU A 123 23.63 -5.78 1.11
N ALA A 124 22.64 -5.60 0.23
CA ALA A 124 22.80 -5.03 -1.11
C ALA A 124 21.71 -3.98 -1.39
N PRO A 125 21.83 -2.77 -0.80
CA PRO A 125 20.81 -1.75 -0.91
C PRO A 125 20.61 -1.26 -2.35
N SER A 126 19.34 -1.13 -2.77
CA SER A 126 18.95 -0.56 -4.06
C SER A 126 17.68 0.30 -3.90
N LEU A 127 17.55 1.32 -4.75
CA LEU A 127 16.33 2.11 -4.93
C LEU A 127 15.57 1.70 -6.21
N GLU A 128 15.90 0.55 -6.78
CA GLU A 128 15.22 0.01 -7.96
C GLU A 128 14.16 -1.02 -7.54
N ASP A 129 12.93 -0.83 -8.02
CA ASP A 129 11.81 -1.75 -7.81
C ASP A 129 11.74 -2.88 -8.86
N GLY A 130 12.73 -2.94 -9.77
CA GLY A 130 12.80 -3.90 -10.87
C GLY A 130 11.91 -3.53 -12.05
N GLU A 131 11.91 -4.37 -13.10
CA GLU A 131 11.23 -4.11 -14.37
C GLU A 131 9.69 -4.04 -14.25
N ASP A 132 9.11 -4.69 -13.25
CA ASP A 132 7.66 -4.77 -13.01
C ASP A 132 7.16 -3.72 -12.00
N GLY A 133 7.81 -2.56 -11.87
CA GLY A 133 7.45 -1.51 -10.90
C GLY A 133 5.98 -1.06 -10.98
N GLU A 134 5.39 -1.07 -12.17
CA GLU A 134 3.97 -0.71 -12.34
C GLU A 134 2.99 -1.69 -11.65
N SER A 135 3.38 -2.93 -11.39
CA SER A 135 2.51 -3.91 -10.73
C SER A 135 2.38 -3.69 -9.23
N LEU A 136 3.24 -2.87 -8.62
CA LEU A 136 3.43 -2.77 -7.18
C LEU A 136 2.32 -1.96 -6.49
N PHE A 137 2.07 -2.30 -5.22
CA PHE A 137 1.56 -1.38 -4.21
C PHE A 137 2.74 -0.70 -3.52
N PHE A 138 2.77 0.62 -3.50
CA PHE A 138 3.78 1.36 -2.75
C PHE A 138 3.35 1.55 -1.30
N ILE A 139 4.16 1.03 -0.38
CA ILE A 139 3.89 1.05 1.05
C ILE A 139 4.87 1.99 1.74
N SER A 140 4.36 2.88 2.58
CA SER A 140 5.18 3.75 3.41
C SER A 140 4.69 3.75 4.85
N CYS A 141 5.62 3.71 5.78
CA CYS A 141 5.33 3.85 7.21
C CYS A 141 6.23 4.90 7.82
N VAL A 142 5.64 5.81 8.59
CA VAL A 142 6.35 6.85 9.35
C VAL A 142 6.12 6.59 10.84
N PRO A 143 6.84 5.61 11.44
CA PRO A 143 6.51 5.08 12.77
C PRO A 143 6.79 6.03 13.93
N TRP A 144 7.47 7.14 13.67
CA TRP A 144 7.76 8.18 14.65
C TRP A 144 6.77 9.35 14.63
N LEU A 145 5.84 9.38 13.65
CA LEU A 145 4.90 10.48 13.46
C LEU A 145 3.46 9.98 13.47
N SER A 146 2.62 10.58 14.30
CA SER A 146 1.16 10.47 14.21
C SER A 146 0.62 11.59 13.34
N TYR A 147 -0.24 11.27 12.37
CA TYR A 147 -0.84 12.25 11.47
C TYR A 147 -2.27 11.84 11.09
N THR A 148 -3.05 12.81 10.70
CA THR A 148 -4.44 12.61 10.22
C THR A 148 -4.55 12.58 8.70
N ALA A 149 -3.53 13.04 7.99
CA ALA A 149 -3.41 12.95 6.54
C ALA A 149 -1.94 13.03 6.14
N LEU A 150 -1.58 12.35 5.05
CA LEU A 150 -0.26 12.39 4.45
C LEU A 150 -0.39 12.47 2.94
N ALA A 151 0.19 13.50 2.33
CA ALA A 151 0.40 13.57 0.89
C ALA A 151 1.78 12.98 0.56
N GLN A 152 1.81 12.01 -0.33
CA GLN A 152 3.07 11.44 -0.83
C GLN A 152 3.50 12.15 -2.13
N PRO A 153 4.82 12.24 -2.39
CA PRO A 153 5.29 12.65 -3.70
C PRO A 153 4.80 11.67 -4.76
N THR A 154 4.45 12.20 -5.90
CA THR A 154 3.97 11.44 -7.06
C THR A 154 4.81 11.78 -8.27
N PRO A 155 5.05 10.84 -9.21
CA PRO A 155 5.86 11.09 -10.38
C PRO A 155 5.17 11.98 -11.41
N THR A 156 5.96 12.49 -12.35
CA THR A 156 5.48 13.17 -13.55
C THR A 156 6.12 12.49 -14.77
N PRO A 157 5.33 11.92 -15.70
CA PRO A 157 3.87 11.85 -15.69
C PRO A 157 3.31 11.00 -14.54
N ALA A 158 2.02 11.21 -14.23
CA ALA A 158 1.34 10.48 -13.17
C ALA A 158 1.33 8.97 -13.45
N ASP A 159 1.64 8.17 -12.43
CA ASP A 159 1.47 6.72 -12.45
C ASP A 159 0.06 6.32 -11.95
N SER A 160 -0.24 5.04 -11.93
CA SER A 160 -1.49 4.49 -11.42
C SER A 160 -1.30 3.50 -10.27
N ASN A 161 -0.12 3.50 -9.65
CA ASN A 161 0.17 2.61 -8.53
C ASN A 161 -0.53 3.10 -7.26
N PRO A 162 -1.32 2.26 -6.58
CA PRO A 162 -1.86 2.61 -5.27
C PRO A 162 -0.74 2.79 -4.24
N ARG A 163 -0.89 3.83 -3.42
CA ARG A 163 0.00 4.16 -2.31
C ARG A 163 -0.75 4.00 -1.00
N ILE A 164 -0.24 3.14 -0.12
CA ILE A 164 -0.85 2.86 1.18
C ILE A 164 0.13 3.30 2.25
N THR A 165 -0.33 4.14 3.17
CA THR A 165 0.54 4.68 4.22
C THR A 165 -0.11 4.63 5.57
N TRP A 166 0.73 4.50 6.62
CA TRP A 166 0.29 4.69 8.00
C TRP A 166 1.39 5.31 8.84
N GLY A 167 0.99 6.00 9.89
CA GLY A 167 1.86 6.58 10.89
C GLY A 167 1.97 5.74 12.15
N ARG A 168 2.48 6.36 13.20
CA ARG A 168 2.48 5.78 14.54
C ARG A 168 1.06 5.65 15.05
N TRP A 169 0.68 4.45 15.50
CA TRP A 169 -0.58 4.28 16.24
C TRP A 169 -0.51 4.95 17.60
N HIS A 170 -1.64 5.39 18.12
CA HIS A 170 -1.77 6.01 19.43
C HIS A 170 -3.03 5.51 20.12
N GLN A 171 -3.03 5.57 21.45
CA GLN A 171 -4.24 5.30 22.21
C GLN A 171 -5.17 6.50 22.12
N GLN A 172 -6.43 6.24 21.81
CA GLN A 172 -7.49 7.21 21.84
C GLN A 172 -8.53 6.75 22.85
N GLU A 173 -8.87 7.60 23.81
CA GLU A 173 -10.05 7.36 24.64
C GLU A 173 -11.29 7.44 23.75
N ILE A 174 -12.04 6.35 23.68
CA ILE A 174 -13.34 6.35 23.01
C ILE A 174 -14.30 7.11 23.93
N GLY A 175 -14.26 8.43 23.86
CA GLY A 175 -15.34 9.26 24.37
C GLY A 175 -16.61 8.86 23.63
N ARG A 176 -17.77 8.85 24.30
CA ARG A 176 -19.07 8.69 23.66
C ARG A 176 -19.28 9.82 22.63
N ALA A 177 -18.72 9.68 21.47
CA ALA A 177 -19.07 10.49 20.32
C ALA A 177 -20.47 10.07 19.91
N SER A 178 -21.47 10.86 20.25
CA SER A 178 -22.76 10.74 19.61
C SER A 178 -22.58 11.09 18.14
N CYS A 179 -22.55 10.09 17.26
CA CYS A 179 -22.78 10.30 15.83
C CYS A 179 -24.20 10.86 15.70
N ARG A 180 -24.34 12.17 15.71
CA ARG A 180 -25.52 12.81 15.13
C ARG A 180 -25.23 12.91 13.64
N GLU A 181 -25.68 11.93 12.88
CA GLU A 181 -25.95 12.14 11.47
C GLU A 181 -26.91 13.35 11.36
N ARG A 182 -26.42 14.42 10.74
CA ARG A 182 -27.30 15.40 10.15
C ARG A 182 -27.47 15.03 8.70
N VAL A 183 -28.66 14.54 8.40
CA VAL A 183 -29.19 14.46 7.05
C VAL A 183 -29.30 15.88 6.49
#